data_6f100a6e48281a82eef7978b540d837b
#
_entry.id   6f100a6e48281a82eef7978b540d837b
#
_cell.length_a   1.000
_cell.length_b   1.000
_cell.length_c   1.000
_cell.angle_alpha   90.00
_cell.angle_beta   90.00
_cell.angle_gamma   90.00
#
_symmetry.space_group_name_H-M   'P 1'
#
loop_
_entity.id
_entity.type
_entity.pdbx_description
1 polymer ?
#
loop_
_entity_poly.entity_id
_entity_poly.type
_entity_poly.pdbx_seq_one_letter_code
_entity_poly.pdbx_strand_id
1 'polypeptide(L)'
;MNSSELIEAGNQQRARHSPEQALQCYAQAFVQDPDCAAAFNNYGNVQREMGYPERAVPFLQHAATLDPANITARFNLAVCYLLQGNYAQGWPAYESRWDYEHLAGTEPKYSQPRWRGEDLKGKTILVVGEQGHGDCIQFVRFVYNLHALGAQVKLQVTDGLIPLLSSSNIIQQVGGYAMDMGEFDYWVPIMSIPGILGITLDNLPRIQSYMNADPSLHAAWLERLGPKRRMRVGFSWSGRRDAWLNQHKGVPFETVLA
;
A
#
# COMPACT_ATOMS: atom_id res chain seq x y z
N MET A 1 7.97 -2.96 37.42
CA MET A 1 7.01 -3.17 36.32
C MET A 1 7.39 -4.50 35.68
N ASN A 2 6.43 -5.38 35.41
CA ASN A 2 6.67 -6.60 34.64
C ASN A 2 6.69 -6.29 33.13
N SER A 3 7.03 -7.27 32.28
CA SER A 3 7.14 -7.10 30.84
C SER A 3 5.84 -6.56 30.20
N SER A 4 4.68 -7.06 30.62
CA SER A 4 3.37 -6.59 30.11
C SER A 4 3.08 -5.15 30.50
N GLU A 5 3.39 -4.74 31.73
CA GLU A 5 3.22 -3.35 32.17
C GLU A 5 4.16 -2.39 31.42
N LEU A 6 5.38 -2.85 31.08
CA LEU A 6 6.33 -2.06 30.28
C LEU A 6 5.86 -1.92 28.83
N ILE A 7 5.27 -2.96 28.25
CA ILE A 7 4.66 -2.87 26.90
C ILE A 7 3.53 -1.86 26.91
N GLU A 8 2.64 -1.92 27.89
CA GLU A 8 1.52 -0.98 28.00
C GLU A 8 2.00 0.47 28.17
N ALA A 9 3.01 0.68 29.02
CA ALA A 9 3.65 1.99 29.18
C ALA A 9 4.25 2.48 27.83
N GLY A 10 4.91 1.60 27.08
CA GLY A 10 5.43 1.90 25.76
C GLY A 10 4.34 2.27 24.76
N ASN A 11 3.21 1.55 24.76
CA ASN A 11 2.06 1.85 23.91
C ASN A 11 1.47 3.24 24.23
N GLN A 12 1.40 3.59 25.51
CA GLN A 12 0.96 4.93 25.95
C GLN A 12 1.92 6.03 25.51
N GLN A 13 3.24 5.81 25.58
CA GLN A 13 4.22 6.78 25.10
C GLN A 13 4.13 6.96 23.58
N ARG A 14 3.96 5.86 22.83
CA ARG A 14 3.75 5.91 21.38
C ARG A 14 2.48 6.70 21.02
N ALA A 15 1.38 6.50 21.74
CA ALA A 15 0.14 7.26 21.58
C ALA A 15 0.29 8.75 21.88
N ARG A 16 1.24 9.12 22.76
CA ARG A 16 1.61 10.52 23.08
C ARG A 16 2.66 11.11 22.14
N HIS A 17 2.97 10.43 21.03
CA HIS A 17 4.00 10.84 20.08
C HIS A 17 5.40 10.99 20.68
N SER A 18 5.74 10.14 21.64
CA SER A 18 7.05 10.10 22.31
C SER A 18 7.78 8.79 21.95
N PRO A 19 8.27 8.62 20.70
CA PRO A 19 8.80 7.36 20.20
C PRO A 19 10.05 6.91 20.97
N GLU A 20 10.93 7.81 21.37
CA GLU A 20 12.15 7.46 22.12
C GLU A 20 11.81 6.84 23.50
N GLN A 21 10.79 7.39 24.18
CA GLN A 21 10.32 6.86 25.47
C GLN A 21 9.63 5.50 25.28
N ALA A 22 8.86 5.34 24.20
CA ALA A 22 8.28 4.05 23.83
C ALA A 22 9.35 2.98 23.61
N LEU A 23 10.42 3.29 22.86
CA LEU A 23 11.55 2.42 22.63
C LEU A 23 12.24 2.00 23.95
N GLN A 24 12.40 2.93 24.90
CA GLN A 24 12.96 2.60 26.22
C GLN A 24 12.11 1.61 26.99
N CYS A 25 10.78 1.78 27.00
CA CYS A 25 9.86 0.84 27.65
C CYS A 25 9.93 -0.56 27.01
N TYR A 26 9.88 -0.65 25.67
CA TYR A 26 9.95 -1.94 24.99
C TYR A 26 11.31 -2.60 25.15
N ALA A 27 12.42 -1.82 25.18
CA ALA A 27 13.75 -2.34 25.44
C ALA A 27 13.84 -2.96 26.84
N GLN A 28 13.30 -2.30 27.86
CA GLN A 28 13.23 -2.87 29.22
C GLN A 28 12.37 -4.14 29.25
N ALA A 29 11.26 -4.18 28.47
CA ALA A 29 10.38 -5.35 28.41
C ALA A 29 11.11 -6.59 27.86
N PHE A 30 11.84 -6.50 26.74
CA PHE A 30 12.54 -7.66 26.19
C PHE A 30 13.86 -7.98 26.94
N VAL A 31 14.41 -7.05 27.71
CA VAL A 31 15.52 -7.39 28.64
C VAL A 31 15.01 -8.21 29.82
N GLN A 32 13.80 -7.95 30.32
CA GLN A 32 13.17 -8.74 31.39
C GLN A 32 12.63 -10.08 30.90
N ASP A 33 12.12 -10.11 29.69
CA ASP A 33 11.52 -11.30 29.08
C ASP A 33 12.02 -11.41 27.62
N PRO A 34 13.15 -12.10 27.42
CA PRO A 34 13.75 -12.26 26.09
C PRO A 34 12.89 -13.02 25.07
N ASP A 35 11.85 -13.74 25.53
CA ASP A 35 10.93 -14.48 24.67
C ASP A 35 9.65 -13.68 24.36
N CYS A 36 9.57 -12.42 24.79
CA CYS A 36 8.41 -11.57 24.58
C CYS A 36 8.35 -11.03 23.13
N ALA A 37 7.75 -11.79 22.21
CA ALA A 37 7.58 -11.41 20.80
C ALA A 37 6.90 -10.04 20.63
N ALA A 38 5.94 -9.68 21.49
CA ALA A 38 5.23 -8.42 21.44
C ALA A 38 6.15 -7.20 21.68
N ALA A 39 7.10 -7.31 22.61
CA ALA A 39 8.04 -6.22 22.89
C ALA A 39 8.97 -5.97 21.69
N PHE A 40 9.50 -7.03 21.08
CA PHE A 40 10.31 -6.93 19.85
C PHE A 40 9.53 -6.37 18.68
N ASN A 41 8.30 -6.84 18.46
CA ASN A 41 7.43 -6.31 17.40
C ASN A 41 7.18 -4.81 17.59
N ASN A 42 6.81 -4.39 18.80
CA ASN A 42 6.48 -2.99 19.06
C ASN A 42 7.71 -2.09 18.96
N TYR A 43 8.87 -2.55 19.42
CA TYR A 43 10.13 -1.85 19.24
C TYR A 43 10.46 -1.65 17.74
N GLY A 44 10.42 -2.73 16.96
CA GLY A 44 10.65 -2.68 15.52
C GLY A 44 9.66 -1.77 14.80
N ASN A 45 8.38 -1.83 15.16
CA ASN A 45 7.37 -0.97 14.56
C ASN A 45 7.63 0.53 14.82
N VAL A 46 8.05 0.91 16.04
CA VAL A 46 8.42 2.31 16.33
C VAL A 46 9.66 2.73 15.54
N GLN A 47 10.67 1.87 15.40
CA GLN A 47 11.83 2.17 14.55
C GLN A 47 11.42 2.44 13.10
N ARG A 48 10.51 1.63 12.55
CA ARG A 48 9.94 1.82 11.20
C ARG A 48 9.18 3.15 11.08
N GLU A 49 8.36 3.50 12.08
CA GLU A 49 7.60 4.76 12.12
C GLU A 49 8.50 6.00 12.20
N MET A 50 9.65 5.88 12.86
CA MET A 50 10.68 6.91 12.88
C MET A 50 11.47 7.03 11.57
N GLY A 51 11.21 6.18 10.57
CA GLY A 51 11.88 6.19 9.27
C GLY A 51 13.16 5.38 9.22
N TYR A 52 13.37 4.43 10.15
CA TYR A 52 14.55 3.55 10.21
C TYR A 52 14.18 2.08 9.96
N PRO A 53 13.64 1.73 8.76
CA PRO A 53 13.23 0.35 8.47
C PRO A 53 14.38 -0.65 8.57
N GLU A 54 15.64 -0.24 8.29
CA GLU A 54 16.83 -1.08 8.43
C GLU A 54 17.12 -1.48 9.89
N ARG A 55 16.78 -0.60 10.85
CA ARG A 55 16.89 -0.89 12.27
C ARG A 55 15.72 -1.73 12.78
N ALA A 56 14.56 -1.61 12.15
CA ALA A 56 13.36 -2.36 12.53
C ALA A 56 13.47 -3.86 12.19
N VAL A 57 14.07 -4.20 11.05
CA VAL A 57 14.10 -5.58 10.51
C VAL A 57 14.60 -6.62 11.51
N PRO A 58 15.76 -6.47 12.20
CA PRO A 58 16.25 -7.49 13.12
C PRO A 58 15.26 -7.80 14.26
N PHE A 59 14.60 -6.77 14.79
CA PHE A 59 13.62 -6.94 15.88
C PHE A 59 12.34 -7.61 15.40
N LEU A 60 11.85 -7.23 14.22
CA LEU A 60 10.65 -7.83 13.63
C LEU A 60 10.90 -9.28 13.18
N GLN A 61 12.08 -9.60 12.67
CA GLN A 61 12.48 -10.98 12.37
C GLN A 61 12.52 -11.83 13.63
N HIS A 62 13.10 -11.28 14.71
CA HIS A 62 13.16 -11.98 15.99
C HIS A 62 11.74 -12.21 16.55
N ALA A 63 10.89 -11.19 16.52
CA ALA A 63 9.47 -11.31 16.93
C ALA A 63 8.73 -12.40 16.13
N ALA A 64 8.93 -12.46 14.81
CA ALA A 64 8.32 -13.48 13.95
C ALA A 64 8.91 -14.88 14.17
N THR A 65 10.14 -14.99 14.69
CA THR A 65 10.76 -16.26 15.07
C THR A 65 10.20 -16.77 16.39
N LEU A 66 10.02 -15.87 17.37
CA LEU A 66 9.45 -16.22 18.70
C LEU A 66 7.96 -16.60 18.57
N ASP A 67 7.22 -15.89 17.74
CA ASP A 67 5.83 -16.16 17.48
C ASP A 67 5.53 -16.11 15.96
N PRO A 68 5.66 -17.26 15.26
CA PRO A 68 5.36 -17.36 13.84
C PRO A 68 3.90 -17.07 13.47
N ALA A 69 2.99 -17.18 14.43
CA ALA A 69 1.58 -16.85 14.25
C ALA A 69 1.31 -15.34 14.39
N ASN A 70 2.29 -14.55 14.82
CA ASN A 70 2.14 -13.10 14.96
C ASN A 70 2.05 -12.40 13.61
N ILE A 71 0.82 -12.23 13.15
CA ILE A 71 0.49 -11.59 11.88
C ILE A 71 1.03 -10.17 11.82
N THR A 72 0.94 -9.43 12.93
CA THR A 72 1.44 -8.03 13.00
C THR A 72 2.93 -7.94 12.77
N ALA A 73 3.73 -8.84 13.37
CA ALA A 73 5.18 -8.86 13.16
C ALA A 73 5.53 -9.19 11.70
N ARG A 74 4.86 -10.18 11.11
CA ARG A 74 5.04 -10.55 9.69
C ARG A 74 4.68 -9.41 8.75
N PHE A 75 3.55 -8.73 8.98
CA PHE A 75 3.12 -7.60 8.19
C PHE A 75 4.08 -6.41 8.31
N ASN A 76 4.49 -6.03 9.52
CA ASN A 76 5.45 -4.97 9.75
C ASN A 76 6.81 -5.25 9.09
N LEU A 77 7.26 -6.51 9.13
CA LEU A 77 8.49 -6.95 8.47
C LEU A 77 8.38 -6.82 6.94
N ALA A 78 7.24 -7.23 6.36
CA ALA A 78 6.98 -7.08 4.95
C ALA A 78 7.06 -5.61 4.50
N VAL A 79 6.43 -4.70 5.26
CA VAL A 79 6.49 -3.26 5.01
C VAL A 79 7.93 -2.74 5.08
N CYS A 80 8.74 -3.20 6.06
CA CYS A 80 10.15 -2.81 6.16
C CYS A 80 10.96 -3.25 4.94
N TYR A 81 10.76 -4.48 4.44
CA TYR A 81 11.42 -4.95 3.23
C TYR A 81 11.05 -4.10 2.01
N LEU A 82 9.77 -3.77 1.84
CA LEU A 82 9.31 -2.92 0.74
C LEU A 82 9.91 -1.50 0.83
N LEU A 83 9.99 -0.91 2.03
CA LEU A 83 10.60 0.40 2.25
C LEU A 83 12.10 0.43 1.93
N GLN A 84 12.81 -0.70 2.12
CA GLN A 84 14.21 -0.85 1.78
C GLN A 84 14.45 -1.17 0.30
N GLY A 85 13.40 -1.34 -0.50
CA GLY A 85 13.50 -1.81 -1.89
C GLY A 85 13.81 -3.30 -2.02
N ASN A 86 13.79 -4.05 -0.94
CA ASN A 86 13.94 -5.51 -0.95
C ASN A 86 12.62 -6.16 -1.39
N TYR A 87 12.26 -5.94 -2.64
CA TYR A 87 10.99 -6.38 -3.21
C TYR A 87 10.87 -7.90 -3.32
N ALA A 88 11.99 -8.58 -3.50
CA ALA A 88 12.01 -10.05 -3.58
C ALA A 88 11.47 -10.72 -2.30
N GLN A 89 11.78 -10.15 -1.13
CA GLN A 89 11.25 -10.61 0.15
C GLN A 89 9.94 -9.89 0.52
N GLY A 90 9.83 -8.60 0.18
CA GLY A 90 8.74 -7.74 0.58
C GLY A 90 7.40 -8.14 -0.02
N TRP A 91 7.31 -8.37 -1.33
CA TRP A 91 6.04 -8.70 -1.98
C TRP A 91 5.44 -10.02 -1.50
N PRO A 92 6.17 -11.14 -1.44
CA PRO A 92 5.60 -12.38 -0.91
C PRO A 92 5.14 -12.25 0.54
N ALA A 93 5.94 -11.55 1.38
CA ALA A 93 5.59 -11.33 2.77
C ALA A 93 4.38 -10.40 2.93
N TYR A 94 4.16 -9.46 2.00
CA TYR A 94 3.05 -8.51 2.03
C TYR A 94 1.68 -9.16 1.78
N GLU A 95 1.65 -10.39 1.28
CA GLU A 95 0.41 -11.16 1.19
C GLU A 95 -0.21 -11.44 2.58
N SER A 96 0.57 -11.38 3.67
CA SER A 96 0.08 -11.43 5.04
C SER A 96 -0.89 -10.29 5.42
N ARG A 97 -1.01 -9.26 4.58
CA ARG A 97 -1.97 -8.16 4.79
C ARG A 97 -3.41 -8.63 4.90
N TRP A 98 -3.78 -9.72 4.25
CA TRP A 98 -5.13 -10.27 4.27
C TRP A 98 -5.51 -10.90 5.63
N ASP A 99 -4.51 -11.21 6.44
CA ASP A 99 -4.66 -11.68 7.81
C ASP A 99 -4.53 -10.54 8.82
N TYR A 100 -4.04 -9.36 8.37
CA TYR A 100 -3.78 -8.22 9.25
C TYR A 100 -5.08 -7.51 9.65
N GLU A 101 -5.18 -7.11 10.90
CA GLU A 101 -6.35 -6.65 11.65
C GLU A 101 -7.34 -5.78 10.85
N HIS A 102 -6.85 -4.79 10.12
CA HIS A 102 -7.71 -3.86 9.36
C HIS A 102 -8.14 -4.39 7.99
N LEU A 103 -7.49 -5.42 7.48
CA LEU A 103 -7.76 -6.01 6.16
C LEU A 103 -8.28 -7.44 6.27
N ALA A 104 -8.26 -8.02 7.47
CA ALA A 104 -8.73 -9.38 7.71
C ALA A 104 -10.18 -9.56 7.22
N GLY A 105 -10.39 -10.56 6.37
CA GLY A 105 -11.69 -10.86 5.80
C GLY A 105 -12.18 -9.92 4.69
N THR A 106 -11.39 -8.91 4.30
CA THR A 106 -11.72 -7.99 3.19
C THR A 106 -11.21 -8.47 1.83
N GLU A 107 -10.47 -9.57 1.79
CA GLU A 107 -10.03 -10.17 0.52
C GLU A 107 -11.26 -10.46 -0.35
N PRO A 108 -11.26 -10.02 -1.62
CA PRO A 108 -12.36 -10.27 -2.54
C PRO A 108 -12.62 -11.78 -2.71
N LYS A 109 -13.89 -12.15 -2.85
CA LYS A 109 -14.32 -13.54 -3.02
C LYS A 109 -15.09 -13.67 -4.32
N TYR A 110 -14.45 -14.26 -5.32
CA TYR A 110 -15.07 -14.60 -6.61
C TYR A 110 -15.10 -16.12 -6.79
N SER A 111 -15.99 -16.61 -7.62
CA SER A 111 -16.05 -18.02 -8.00
C SER A 111 -14.89 -18.43 -8.90
N GLN A 112 -14.36 -17.47 -9.67
CA GLN A 112 -13.20 -17.68 -10.51
C GLN A 112 -11.92 -17.77 -9.68
N PRO A 113 -10.88 -18.49 -10.20
CA PRO A 113 -9.63 -18.61 -9.47
C PRO A 113 -8.87 -17.30 -9.38
N ARG A 114 -8.21 -17.09 -8.24
CA ARG A 114 -7.23 -16.03 -8.09
C ARG A 114 -6.01 -16.35 -8.93
N TRP A 115 -5.58 -15.39 -9.77
CA TRP A 115 -4.37 -15.51 -10.57
C TRP A 115 -3.11 -15.58 -9.70
N ARG A 116 -2.25 -16.53 -10.01
CA ARG A 116 -0.99 -16.78 -9.29
C ARG A 116 0.22 -16.87 -10.22
N GLY A 117 0.07 -16.43 -11.49
CA GLY A 117 1.12 -16.46 -12.50
C GLY A 117 0.83 -17.37 -13.69
N GLU A 118 -0.39 -17.91 -13.80
CA GLU A 118 -0.83 -18.71 -14.92
C GLU A 118 -0.78 -17.92 -16.24
N ASP A 119 -0.72 -18.62 -17.39
CA ASP A 119 -0.72 -17.98 -18.70
C ASP A 119 -1.99 -17.15 -18.91
N LEU A 120 -1.80 -15.89 -19.30
CA LEU A 120 -2.88 -14.92 -19.52
C LEU A 120 -3.18 -14.69 -21.00
N LYS A 121 -2.52 -15.40 -21.92
CA LYS A 121 -2.74 -15.20 -23.36
C LYS A 121 -4.19 -15.49 -23.75
N GLY A 122 -4.87 -14.47 -24.23
CA GLY A 122 -6.29 -14.54 -24.63
C GLY A 122 -7.27 -14.69 -23.46
N LYS A 123 -6.80 -14.52 -22.22
CA LYS A 123 -7.62 -14.58 -21.00
C LYS A 123 -8.11 -13.22 -20.56
N THR A 124 -9.24 -13.19 -19.88
CA THR A 124 -9.77 -11.97 -19.22
C THR A 124 -9.42 -12.03 -17.73
N ILE A 125 -8.78 -10.98 -17.22
CA ILE A 125 -8.43 -10.86 -15.80
C ILE A 125 -9.12 -9.65 -15.17
N LEU A 126 -9.78 -9.88 -14.03
CA LEU A 126 -10.31 -8.82 -13.19
C LEU A 126 -9.26 -8.39 -12.18
N VAL A 127 -8.75 -7.17 -12.34
CA VAL A 127 -7.88 -6.53 -11.35
C VAL A 127 -8.77 -5.80 -10.34
N VAL A 128 -8.59 -6.11 -9.07
CA VAL A 128 -9.39 -5.51 -8.00
C VAL A 128 -8.53 -4.52 -7.22
N GLY A 129 -8.94 -3.26 -7.22
CA GLY A 129 -8.34 -2.22 -6.40
C GLY A 129 -8.48 -2.55 -4.92
N GLU A 130 -7.54 -2.09 -4.14
CA GLU A 130 -7.53 -2.28 -2.68
C GLU A 130 -6.92 -1.05 -1.99
N GLN A 131 -7.19 -0.91 -0.69
CA GLN A 131 -6.68 0.17 0.15
C GLN A 131 -7.12 1.57 -0.34
N GLY A 132 -6.20 2.52 -0.54
CA GLY A 132 -6.51 3.91 -0.85
C GLY A 132 -6.47 4.24 -2.35
N HIS A 133 -6.99 5.42 -2.71
CA HIS A 133 -6.92 5.91 -4.09
C HIS A 133 -5.47 6.02 -4.59
N GLY A 134 -4.54 6.49 -3.73
CA GLY A 134 -3.13 6.62 -4.07
C GLY A 134 -2.49 5.28 -4.41
N ASP A 135 -2.84 4.25 -3.68
CA ASP A 135 -2.35 2.89 -3.91
C ASP A 135 -2.85 2.36 -5.26
N CYS A 136 -4.14 2.49 -5.54
CA CYS A 136 -4.70 2.12 -6.84
C CYS A 136 -4.04 2.90 -7.99
N ILE A 137 -3.85 4.22 -7.85
CA ILE A 137 -3.19 5.06 -8.85
C ILE A 137 -1.76 4.59 -9.09
N GLN A 138 -1.01 4.28 -8.04
CA GLN A 138 0.36 3.81 -8.15
C GLN A 138 0.45 2.44 -8.80
N PHE A 139 -0.39 1.49 -8.38
CA PHE A 139 -0.28 0.09 -8.79
C PHE A 139 -0.97 -0.22 -10.13
N VAL A 140 -1.87 0.62 -10.61
CA VAL A 140 -2.50 0.44 -11.93
C VAL A 140 -1.48 0.39 -13.08
N ARG A 141 -0.27 0.92 -12.89
CA ARG A 141 0.83 0.79 -13.86
C ARG A 141 1.13 -0.67 -14.23
N PHE A 142 0.94 -1.61 -13.32
CA PHE A 142 1.21 -3.03 -13.56
C PHE A 142 0.17 -3.70 -14.46
N VAL A 143 -0.96 -3.06 -14.73
CA VAL A 143 -1.93 -3.51 -15.74
C VAL A 143 -1.30 -3.59 -17.13
N TYR A 144 -0.31 -2.73 -17.43
CA TYR A 144 0.45 -2.80 -18.68
C TYR A 144 1.24 -4.10 -18.82
N ASN A 145 1.74 -4.64 -17.72
CA ASN A 145 2.43 -5.92 -17.71
C ASN A 145 1.45 -7.05 -18.00
N LEU A 146 0.24 -7.05 -17.41
CA LEU A 146 -0.79 -8.05 -17.67
C LEU A 146 -1.25 -7.99 -19.14
N HIS A 147 -1.45 -6.80 -19.67
CA HIS A 147 -1.78 -6.60 -21.08
C HIS A 147 -0.68 -7.11 -22.01
N ALA A 148 0.59 -6.87 -21.68
CA ALA A 148 1.74 -7.39 -22.43
C ALA A 148 1.84 -8.93 -22.40
N LEU A 149 1.31 -9.57 -21.36
CA LEU A 149 1.14 -11.03 -21.29
C LEU A 149 -0.06 -11.55 -22.10
N GLY A 150 -0.78 -10.67 -22.80
CA GLY A 150 -1.90 -11.02 -23.67
C GLY A 150 -3.25 -11.05 -22.98
N ALA A 151 -3.37 -10.52 -21.77
CA ALA A 151 -4.62 -10.44 -21.04
C ALA A 151 -5.54 -9.32 -21.55
N GLN A 152 -6.85 -9.58 -21.54
CA GLN A 152 -7.88 -8.55 -21.53
C GLN A 152 -8.12 -8.13 -20.08
N VAL A 153 -7.89 -6.86 -19.76
CA VAL A 153 -7.94 -6.41 -18.36
C VAL A 153 -9.24 -5.67 -18.08
N LYS A 154 -9.94 -6.11 -17.04
CA LYS A 154 -11.02 -5.38 -16.38
C LYS A 154 -10.51 -4.87 -15.04
N LEU A 155 -10.96 -3.70 -14.61
CA LEU A 155 -10.50 -3.06 -13.39
C LEU A 155 -11.66 -2.63 -12.51
N GLN A 156 -11.69 -3.12 -11.29
CA GLN A 156 -12.69 -2.75 -10.29
C GLN A 156 -12.03 -1.89 -9.20
N VAL A 157 -12.55 -0.67 -9.00
CA VAL A 157 -11.99 0.33 -8.08
C VAL A 157 -13.12 1.11 -7.40
N THR A 158 -12.76 1.99 -6.47
CA THR A 158 -13.71 2.94 -5.90
C THR A 158 -14.24 3.89 -6.97
N ASP A 159 -15.51 4.30 -6.87
CA ASP A 159 -16.20 5.11 -7.89
C ASP A 159 -15.46 6.41 -8.22
N GLY A 160 -14.79 7.02 -7.24
CA GLY A 160 -13.98 8.23 -7.43
C GLY A 160 -12.81 8.09 -8.40
N LEU A 161 -12.34 6.86 -8.65
CA LEU A 161 -11.24 6.59 -9.59
C LEU A 161 -11.71 6.22 -11.00
N ILE A 162 -12.99 5.89 -11.18
CA ILE A 162 -13.53 5.47 -12.48
C ILE A 162 -13.25 6.51 -13.57
N PRO A 163 -13.57 7.82 -13.39
CA PRO A 163 -13.33 8.81 -14.44
C PRO A 163 -11.88 8.93 -14.86
N LEU A 164 -10.94 8.79 -13.89
CA LEU A 164 -9.52 8.88 -14.17
C LEU A 164 -9.01 7.67 -14.96
N LEU A 165 -9.45 6.47 -14.58
CA LEU A 165 -8.90 5.22 -15.11
C LEU A 165 -9.62 4.73 -16.36
N SER A 166 -10.85 5.20 -16.63
CA SER A 166 -11.60 4.87 -17.85
C SER A 166 -10.99 5.48 -19.12
N SER A 167 -10.05 6.43 -19.00
CA SER A 167 -9.34 6.99 -20.14
C SER A 167 -8.21 6.07 -20.66
N SER A 168 -7.95 4.97 -20.00
CA SER A 168 -6.92 4.00 -20.40
C SER A 168 -7.39 3.17 -21.60
N ASN A 169 -6.56 3.10 -22.65
CA ASN A 169 -6.85 2.32 -23.85
C ASN A 169 -6.49 0.82 -23.74
N ILE A 170 -5.89 0.41 -22.63
CA ILE A 170 -5.52 -0.99 -22.37
C ILE A 170 -6.42 -1.67 -21.33
N ILE A 171 -7.32 -0.93 -20.70
CA ILE A 171 -8.30 -1.47 -19.77
C ILE A 171 -9.64 -1.56 -20.49
N GLN A 172 -10.13 -2.77 -20.66
CA GLN A 172 -11.37 -3.05 -21.40
C GLN A 172 -12.61 -2.45 -20.69
N GLN A 173 -12.62 -2.51 -19.37
CA GLN A 173 -13.74 -2.06 -18.54
C GLN A 173 -13.23 -1.57 -17.19
N VAL A 174 -13.70 -0.41 -16.74
CA VAL A 174 -13.48 0.10 -15.38
C VAL A 174 -14.83 0.21 -14.69
N GLY A 175 -14.95 -0.29 -13.48
CA GLY A 175 -16.20 -0.27 -12.72
C GLY A 175 -16.00 -0.14 -11.21
N GLY A 176 -17.08 0.22 -10.51
CA GLY A 176 -17.13 0.24 -9.05
C GLY A 176 -17.34 -1.15 -8.43
N TYR A 177 -17.16 -1.27 -7.13
CA TYR A 177 -17.28 -2.57 -6.43
C TYR A 177 -18.70 -3.16 -6.46
N ALA A 178 -19.73 -2.33 -6.67
CA ALA A 178 -21.10 -2.81 -6.82
C ALA A 178 -21.48 -3.15 -8.28
N MET A 179 -20.57 -2.87 -9.23
CA MET A 179 -20.84 -3.09 -10.66
C MET A 179 -20.57 -4.56 -11.02
N ASP A 180 -21.48 -5.14 -11.78
CA ASP A 180 -21.23 -6.42 -12.43
C ASP A 180 -20.16 -6.25 -13.53
N MET A 181 -19.03 -6.91 -13.35
CA MET A 181 -17.91 -6.88 -14.30
C MET A 181 -18.05 -7.95 -15.39
N GLY A 182 -19.14 -8.72 -15.40
CA GLY A 182 -19.36 -9.81 -16.36
C GLY A 182 -18.34 -10.94 -16.23
N GLU A 183 -18.17 -11.73 -17.29
CA GLU A 183 -17.29 -12.90 -17.29
C GLU A 183 -15.80 -12.50 -17.27
N PHE A 184 -15.00 -13.29 -16.54
CA PHE A 184 -13.53 -13.23 -16.52
C PHE A 184 -12.99 -14.61 -16.11
N ASP A 185 -11.74 -14.91 -16.52
CA ASP A 185 -11.09 -16.19 -16.24
C ASP A 185 -10.41 -16.19 -14.87
N TYR A 186 -9.78 -15.07 -14.52
CA TYR A 186 -9.01 -14.90 -13.28
C TYR A 186 -9.31 -13.56 -12.63
N TRP A 187 -9.05 -13.47 -11.34
CA TRP A 187 -9.00 -12.19 -10.64
C TRP A 187 -7.70 -12.04 -9.85
N VAL A 188 -7.31 -10.79 -9.57
CA VAL A 188 -6.11 -10.50 -8.79
C VAL A 188 -6.25 -9.18 -8.02
N PRO A 189 -5.86 -9.13 -6.74
CA PRO A 189 -5.70 -7.85 -6.04
C PRO A 189 -4.58 -7.04 -6.67
N ILE A 190 -4.80 -5.75 -6.85
CA ILE A 190 -3.88 -4.90 -7.60
C ILE A 190 -2.46 -4.88 -7.00
N MET A 191 -2.34 -4.90 -5.66
CA MET A 191 -1.06 -4.87 -4.96
C MET A 191 -0.36 -6.24 -4.91
N SER A 192 -1.01 -7.32 -5.35
CA SER A 192 -0.39 -8.64 -5.48
C SER A 192 0.35 -8.82 -6.81
N ILE A 193 0.01 -8.00 -7.82
CA ILE A 193 0.58 -8.12 -9.18
C ILE A 193 2.11 -8.03 -9.17
N PRO A 194 2.77 -7.07 -8.49
CA PRO A 194 4.23 -6.99 -8.49
C PRO A 194 4.91 -8.25 -7.94
N GLY A 195 4.35 -8.84 -6.88
CA GLY A 195 4.88 -10.07 -6.30
C GLY A 195 4.79 -11.26 -7.25
N ILE A 196 3.64 -11.44 -7.91
CA ILE A 196 3.40 -12.51 -8.88
C ILE A 196 4.33 -12.35 -10.09
N LEU A 197 4.57 -11.12 -10.54
CA LEU A 197 5.45 -10.81 -11.67
C LEU A 197 6.95 -10.79 -11.30
N GLY A 198 7.31 -11.00 -10.04
CA GLY A 198 8.70 -10.92 -9.57
C GLY A 198 9.33 -9.54 -9.78
N ILE A 199 8.55 -8.46 -9.58
CA ILE A 199 9.05 -7.09 -9.75
C ILE A 199 10.07 -6.76 -8.65
N THR A 200 11.22 -6.27 -9.09
CA THR A 200 12.32 -5.75 -8.26
C THR A 200 12.67 -4.33 -8.70
N LEU A 201 13.65 -3.70 -8.06
CA LEU A 201 14.15 -2.39 -8.49
C LEU A 201 14.79 -2.45 -9.89
N ASP A 202 15.38 -3.59 -10.27
CA ASP A 202 16.11 -3.74 -11.53
C ASP A 202 15.17 -3.89 -12.73
N ASN A 203 13.98 -4.50 -12.53
CA ASN A 203 12.99 -4.75 -13.58
C ASN A 203 11.71 -3.93 -13.43
N LEU A 204 11.71 -2.92 -12.56
CA LEU A 204 10.55 -2.04 -12.38
C LEU A 204 10.15 -1.39 -13.71
N PRO A 205 8.87 -1.52 -14.14
CA PRO A 205 8.44 -0.94 -15.41
C PRO A 205 8.64 0.57 -15.47
N ARG A 206 9.42 1.02 -16.47
CA ARG A 206 9.67 2.45 -16.74
C ARG A 206 8.59 3.01 -17.66
N ILE A 207 7.36 3.10 -17.17
CA ILE A 207 6.24 3.66 -17.92
C ILE A 207 6.21 5.17 -17.65
N GLN A 208 6.43 5.98 -18.68
CA GLN A 208 6.46 7.44 -18.55
C GLN A 208 5.08 8.03 -18.26
N SER A 209 4.03 7.49 -18.88
CA SER A 209 2.64 7.88 -18.64
C SER A 209 1.74 6.66 -18.76
N TYR A 210 1.00 6.36 -17.73
CA TYR A 210 0.05 5.23 -17.66
C TYR A 210 -1.38 5.68 -17.37
N MET A 211 -1.61 6.97 -17.29
CA MET A 211 -2.91 7.61 -17.17
C MET A 211 -2.98 8.82 -18.08
N ASN A 212 -4.15 9.06 -18.63
CA ASN A 212 -4.42 10.20 -19.48
C ASN A 212 -5.51 11.08 -18.86
N ALA A 213 -5.39 12.39 -19.03
CA ALA A 213 -6.49 13.28 -18.68
C ALA A 213 -7.61 13.10 -19.70
N ASP A 214 -8.87 13.17 -19.23
CA ASP A 214 -10.01 13.26 -20.12
C ASP A 214 -9.88 14.48 -21.02
N PRO A 215 -9.97 14.36 -22.36
CA PRO A 215 -9.76 15.48 -23.28
C PRO A 215 -10.72 16.64 -23.05
N SER A 216 -11.98 16.36 -22.67
CA SER A 216 -12.98 17.40 -22.42
C SER A 216 -12.68 18.18 -21.16
N LEU A 217 -12.30 17.49 -20.08
CA LEU A 217 -11.86 18.13 -18.83
C LEU A 217 -10.56 18.90 -19.02
N HIS A 218 -9.64 18.38 -19.81
CA HIS A 218 -8.39 19.07 -20.13
C HIS A 218 -8.68 20.40 -20.89
N ALA A 219 -9.56 20.38 -21.89
CA ALA A 219 -9.97 21.57 -22.63
C ALA A 219 -10.64 22.61 -21.72
N ALA A 220 -11.58 22.18 -20.87
CA ALA A 220 -12.26 23.07 -19.92
C ALA A 220 -11.28 23.71 -18.91
N TRP A 221 -10.29 22.95 -18.44
CA TRP A 221 -9.26 23.50 -17.56
C TRP A 221 -8.31 24.46 -18.26
N LEU A 222 -7.95 24.21 -19.53
CA LEU A 222 -7.16 25.15 -20.32
C LEU A 222 -7.88 26.48 -20.49
N GLU A 223 -9.17 26.46 -20.82
CA GLU A 223 -10.01 27.64 -20.92
C GLU A 223 -10.06 28.42 -19.59
N ARG A 224 -10.38 27.73 -18.49
CA ARG A 224 -10.46 28.30 -17.13
C ARG A 224 -9.13 28.94 -16.68
N LEU A 225 -8.02 28.31 -16.99
CA LEU A 225 -6.69 28.80 -16.62
C LEU A 225 -6.18 29.92 -17.55
N GLY A 226 -6.77 30.06 -18.73
CA GLY A 226 -6.38 31.05 -19.73
C GLY A 226 -4.96 30.83 -20.30
N PRO A 227 -4.38 31.81 -20.99
CA PRO A 227 -3.06 31.67 -21.61
C PRO A 227 -1.96 31.51 -20.57
N LYS A 228 -1.00 30.61 -20.83
CA LYS A 228 0.16 30.35 -19.96
C LYS A 228 1.18 31.48 -20.07
N ARG A 229 1.18 32.42 -19.14
CA ARG A 229 2.14 33.55 -19.09
C ARG A 229 3.33 33.29 -18.17
N ARG A 230 3.18 32.37 -17.18
CA ARG A 230 4.21 32.01 -16.20
C ARG A 230 4.09 30.51 -15.87
N MET A 231 5.08 29.97 -15.17
CA MET A 231 4.97 28.62 -14.61
C MET A 231 3.77 28.56 -13.67
N ARG A 232 2.97 27.51 -13.81
CA ARG A 232 1.84 27.21 -12.91
C ARG A 232 2.22 26.05 -12.04
N VAL A 233 2.00 26.20 -10.75
CA VAL A 233 2.28 25.17 -9.75
C VAL A 233 0.97 24.85 -9.06
N GLY A 234 0.57 23.58 -9.11
CA GLY A 234 -0.57 23.05 -8.37
C GLY A 234 -0.08 22.43 -7.07
N PHE A 235 -0.74 22.75 -5.96
CA PHE A 235 -0.46 22.15 -4.66
C PHE A 235 -1.65 21.31 -4.19
N SER A 236 -1.35 20.11 -3.69
CA SER A 236 -2.27 19.29 -2.89
C SER A 236 -1.53 18.91 -1.60
N TRP A 237 -2.00 19.44 -0.48
CA TRP A 237 -1.29 19.35 0.80
C TRP A 237 -2.05 18.60 1.89
N SER A 238 -3.23 18.08 1.57
CA SER A 238 -4.07 17.35 2.53
C SER A 238 -4.69 16.13 1.88
N GLY A 239 -4.74 15.04 2.62
CA GLY A 239 -5.48 13.84 2.25
C GLY A 239 -6.87 13.80 2.92
N ARG A 240 -7.41 12.60 3.10
CA ARG A 240 -8.69 12.34 3.77
C ARG A 240 -8.67 12.82 5.23
N ARG A 241 -9.58 13.73 5.63
CA ARG A 241 -9.54 14.44 6.92
C ARG A 241 -9.66 13.52 8.14
N ASP A 242 -10.33 12.40 8.01
CA ASP A 242 -10.61 11.42 9.07
C ASP A 242 -9.52 10.36 9.25
N ALA A 243 -8.51 10.31 8.39
CA ALA A 243 -7.40 9.39 8.56
C ALA A 243 -6.40 9.93 9.61
N TRP A 244 -6.12 9.17 10.67
CA TRP A 244 -5.12 9.55 11.69
C TRP A 244 -3.74 9.86 11.08
N LEU A 245 -3.41 9.24 9.95
CA LEU A 245 -2.22 9.54 9.15
C LEU A 245 -2.16 10.98 8.62
N ASN A 246 -3.31 11.66 8.49
CA ASN A 246 -3.32 13.05 8.04
C ASN A 246 -2.80 14.03 9.07
N GLN A 247 -2.82 13.67 10.36
CA GLN A 247 -2.19 14.47 11.42
C GLN A 247 -0.67 14.59 11.20
N HIS A 248 -0.08 13.60 10.49
CA HIS A 248 1.35 13.53 10.20
C HIS A 248 1.73 13.86 8.74
N LYS A 249 0.74 13.87 7.83
CA LYS A 249 0.96 14.15 6.40
C LYS A 249 0.42 15.51 5.95
N GLY A 250 -0.45 16.14 6.76
CA GLY A 250 -0.99 17.45 6.45
C GLY A 250 0.04 18.54 6.74
N VAL A 251 0.31 19.40 5.76
CA VAL A 251 1.08 20.63 5.98
C VAL A 251 0.10 21.76 6.24
N PRO A 252 0.26 22.57 7.28
CA PRO A 252 -0.57 23.75 7.50
C PRO A 252 -0.54 24.67 6.26
N PHE A 253 -1.71 25.20 5.88
CA PHE A 253 -1.82 26.02 4.67
C PHE A 253 -0.90 27.23 4.70
N GLU A 254 -0.69 27.81 5.88
CA GLU A 254 0.22 28.92 6.13
C GLU A 254 1.66 28.59 5.77
N THR A 255 2.07 27.32 6.00
CA THR A 255 3.42 26.83 5.63
C THR A 255 3.58 26.69 4.11
N VAL A 256 2.49 26.46 3.37
CA VAL A 256 2.50 26.35 1.90
C VAL A 256 2.63 27.73 1.26
N LEU A 257 2.18 28.79 1.94
CA LEU A 257 2.21 30.18 1.45
C LEU A 257 3.49 30.94 1.82
N ALA A 258 4.29 30.41 2.75
CA ALA A 258 5.56 31.00 3.18
C ALA A 258 6.71 30.63 2.20
#